data_077ea8c9e48cbcc0c3fc8a694bafa951
#
_entry.id   077ea8c9e48cbcc0c3fc8a694bafa951
#
_cell.length_a   1.000
_cell.length_b   1.000
_cell.length_c   1.000
_cell.angle_alpha   90.00
_cell.angle_beta   90.00
_cell.angle_gamma   90.00
#
_symmetry.space_group_name_H-M   'P 1'
#
loop_
_entity.id
_entity.type
_entity.pdbx_description
1 polymer ?
#
loop_
_entity_poly.entity_id
_entity_poly.type
_entity_poly.pdbx_seq_one_letter_code
_entity_poly.pdbx_strand_id
1 'polypeptide(L)'
;MGSHRLIYFRTDGNSQIATGHLMRCLSIAQACQVLSLPVCFLVSDEDSASLLKQFDPADTFPVRILSSAVYNGMEKELPELLSLLSEAPSLLFVDSYFVTEPYLQAVSGICPVAYLDDLQLFDYPVDLVINYDIIPEDMLPSYQAAYKRAGQTLLGASYTPLRRQFQMEVPAVRPSVKDILITTGGSDPYHFCLNLLSCFQERLSALIAEPDFHLHVLIGSLNEDKRLLMELAEELPFLKLHENVTDMAALMASCDLAISAAGTTLYELCAVGIPAVSYSFADNQLPSSLAFANVGAIPYAGDLRMDTESCSIVPSLDSKGTGSAYGLPGVLSAVCHFVTDMSGNMAKRKSAQQSMHRLIDGKGSCRIARALEECAFHNFRSP
;
A
#
# COMPACT_ATOMS: atom_id res chain seq x y z
N MET A 1 -4.77 -36.34 9.98
CA MET A 1 -4.46 -34.91 10.08
C MET A 1 -3.11 -34.72 9.41
N GLY A 2 -3.05 -34.17 8.19
CA GLY A 2 -1.80 -33.86 7.52
C GLY A 2 -1.07 -32.79 8.31
N SER A 3 0.20 -32.98 8.63
CA SER A 3 1.02 -31.93 9.22
C SER A 3 1.15 -30.82 8.19
N HIS A 4 0.62 -29.63 8.50
CA HIS A 4 0.85 -28.47 7.65
C HIS A 4 2.35 -28.17 7.59
N ARG A 5 2.87 -27.88 6.40
CA ARG A 5 4.25 -27.43 6.24
C ARG A 5 4.40 -26.05 6.90
N LEU A 6 5.51 -25.86 7.61
CA LEU A 6 5.85 -24.56 8.17
C LEU A 6 6.22 -23.61 7.03
N ILE A 7 5.64 -22.41 7.02
CA ILE A 7 5.98 -21.37 6.06
C ILE A 7 6.97 -20.43 6.72
N TYR A 8 8.18 -20.35 6.19
CA TYR A 8 9.15 -19.36 6.60
C TYR A 8 8.98 -18.10 5.79
N PHE A 9 8.84 -16.96 6.46
CA PHE A 9 8.77 -15.62 5.84
C PHE A 9 10.12 -14.94 6.00
N ARG A 10 10.93 -14.92 4.92
CA ARG A 10 12.20 -14.22 4.89
C ARG A 10 11.99 -12.77 4.44
N THR A 11 12.09 -11.84 5.38
CA THR A 11 11.88 -10.42 5.16
C THR A 11 12.63 -9.60 6.19
N ASP A 12 12.85 -8.31 5.94
CA ASP A 12 13.50 -7.39 6.88
C ASP A 12 12.76 -6.05 6.90
N GLY A 13 13.01 -5.27 7.96
CA GLY A 13 12.59 -3.89 8.08
C GLY A 13 13.46 -3.19 9.12
N ASN A 14 14.08 -2.09 8.73
CA ASN A 14 14.93 -1.29 9.61
C ASN A 14 14.90 0.18 9.16
N SER A 15 15.72 1.03 9.78
CA SER A 15 15.80 2.44 9.45
C SER A 15 16.24 2.75 8.01
N GLN A 16 16.84 1.79 7.29
CA GLN A 16 17.34 1.95 5.93
C GLN A 16 16.32 1.51 4.87
N ILE A 17 15.59 0.40 5.13
CA ILE A 17 14.62 -0.17 4.18
C ILE A 17 13.16 0.06 4.58
N ALA A 18 12.95 0.84 5.64
CA ALA A 18 11.63 1.12 6.22
C ALA A 18 10.86 -0.16 6.65
N THR A 19 9.56 -0.03 6.88
CA THR A 19 8.73 -1.09 7.47
C THR A 19 7.78 -1.76 6.50
N GLY A 20 7.76 -1.32 5.23
CA GLY A 20 6.80 -1.76 4.23
C GLY A 20 6.79 -3.27 4.01
N HIS A 21 7.97 -3.89 3.89
CA HIS A 21 8.12 -5.34 3.73
C HIS A 21 7.56 -6.11 4.93
N LEU A 22 7.93 -5.71 6.16
CA LEU A 22 7.42 -6.35 7.37
C LEU A 22 5.90 -6.26 7.47
N MET A 23 5.31 -5.09 7.18
CA MET A 23 3.87 -4.87 7.27
C MET A 23 3.08 -5.71 6.28
N ARG A 24 3.54 -5.81 5.04
CA ARG A 24 2.86 -6.63 4.03
C ARG A 24 3.04 -8.13 4.30
N CYS A 25 4.21 -8.55 4.75
CA CYS A 25 4.44 -9.93 5.18
C CYS A 25 3.58 -10.30 6.39
N LEU A 26 3.47 -9.42 7.39
CA LEU A 26 2.61 -9.62 8.55
C LEU A 26 1.13 -9.75 8.14
N SER A 27 0.67 -8.94 7.18
CA SER A 27 -0.70 -9.03 6.66
C SER A 27 -0.98 -10.39 5.99
N ILE A 28 -0.01 -10.93 5.25
CA ILE A 28 -0.12 -12.26 4.63
C ILE A 28 -0.04 -13.35 5.72
N ALA A 29 0.87 -13.24 6.69
CA ALA A 29 1.00 -14.19 7.81
C ALA A 29 -0.29 -14.29 8.63
N GLN A 30 -0.95 -13.16 8.91
CA GLN A 30 -2.27 -13.14 9.57
C GLN A 30 -3.34 -13.86 8.75
N ALA A 31 -3.31 -13.74 7.42
CA ALA A 31 -4.21 -14.50 6.55
C ALA A 31 -3.88 -16.00 6.54
N CYS A 32 -2.60 -16.38 6.60
CA CYS A 32 -2.15 -17.77 6.77
C CYS A 32 -2.65 -18.36 8.10
N GLN A 33 -2.61 -17.58 9.19
CA GLN A 33 -3.12 -18.00 10.49
C GLN A 33 -4.62 -18.35 10.44
N VAL A 34 -5.43 -17.59 9.70
CA VAL A 34 -6.87 -17.89 9.50
C VAL A 34 -7.06 -19.27 8.83
N LEU A 35 -6.14 -19.67 7.96
CA LEU A 35 -6.12 -20.99 7.32
C LEU A 35 -5.41 -22.05 8.19
N SER A 36 -5.02 -21.73 9.42
CA SER A 36 -4.26 -22.60 10.32
C SER A 36 -2.90 -23.04 9.75
N LEU A 37 -2.32 -22.24 8.87
CA LEU A 37 -0.96 -22.47 8.34
C LEU A 37 0.05 -21.90 9.34
N PRO A 38 1.02 -22.72 9.81
CA PRO A 38 2.06 -22.23 10.72
C PRO A 38 3.05 -21.34 9.98
N VAL A 39 3.38 -20.20 10.57
CA VAL A 39 4.32 -19.20 10.02
C VAL A 39 5.43 -18.94 11.03
N CYS A 40 6.66 -18.76 10.54
CA CYS A 40 7.81 -18.28 11.30
C CYS A 40 8.55 -17.22 10.48
N PHE A 41 8.83 -16.08 11.06
CA PHE A 41 9.62 -15.04 10.41
C PHE A 41 11.11 -15.30 10.54
N LEU A 42 11.84 -15.08 9.43
CA LEU A 42 13.30 -15.11 9.37
C LEU A 42 13.77 -13.70 9.01
N VAL A 43 14.57 -13.10 9.88
CA VAL A 43 15.07 -11.73 9.73
C VAL A 43 16.58 -11.67 9.85
N SER A 44 17.21 -10.60 9.39
CA SER A 44 18.66 -10.43 9.43
C SER A 44 19.19 -9.75 10.70
N ASP A 45 18.33 -9.06 11.45
CA ASP A 45 18.78 -8.23 12.57
C ASP A 45 17.74 -8.06 13.70
N GLU A 46 18.21 -7.55 14.83
CA GLU A 46 17.39 -7.27 16.02
C GLU A 46 16.41 -6.12 15.79
N ASP A 47 16.71 -5.16 14.90
CA ASP A 47 15.82 -4.05 14.59
C ASP A 47 14.57 -4.58 13.89
N SER A 48 14.75 -5.46 12.89
CA SER A 48 13.65 -6.15 12.20
C SER A 48 12.80 -6.99 13.15
N ALA A 49 13.44 -7.74 14.06
CA ALA A 49 12.73 -8.53 15.07
C ALA A 49 11.92 -7.65 16.04
N SER A 50 12.51 -6.53 16.48
CA SER A 50 11.86 -5.58 17.39
C SER A 50 10.64 -4.90 16.73
N LEU A 51 10.77 -4.51 15.45
CA LEU A 51 9.66 -3.95 14.68
C LEU A 51 8.52 -4.95 14.50
N LEU A 52 8.83 -6.22 14.20
CA LEU A 52 7.80 -7.26 14.12
C LEU A 52 7.03 -7.39 15.44
N LYS A 53 7.71 -7.41 16.59
CA LYS A 53 7.07 -7.43 17.90
C LYS A 53 6.21 -6.20 18.18
N GLN A 54 6.64 -5.04 17.71
CA GLN A 54 5.84 -3.81 17.83
C GLN A 54 4.55 -3.88 17.02
N PHE A 55 4.60 -4.48 15.82
CA PHE A 55 3.42 -4.61 14.93
C PHE A 55 2.55 -5.83 15.24
N ASP A 56 3.10 -6.82 15.93
CA ASP A 56 2.41 -8.01 16.45
C ASP A 56 2.57 -8.11 17.97
N PRO A 57 1.94 -7.20 18.75
CA PRO A 57 2.10 -7.14 20.21
C PRO A 57 1.57 -8.40 20.93
N ALA A 58 0.78 -9.22 20.25
CA ALA A 58 0.32 -10.51 20.77
C ALA A 58 1.39 -11.61 20.64
N ASP A 59 2.55 -11.31 20.04
CA ASP A 59 3.65 -12.26 19.77
C ASP A 59 3.13 -13.55 19.09
N THR A 60 2.27 -13.35 18.09
CA THR A 60 1.53 -14.42 17.42
C THR A 60 2.45 -15.31 16.58
N PHE A 61 3.50 -14.70 15.99
CA PHE A 61 4.40 -15.38 15.06
C PHE A 61 5.81 -15.49 15.63
N PRO A 62 6.37 -16.72 15.69
CA PRO A 62 7.78 -16.92 16.00
C PRO A 62 8.69 -16.12 15.07
N VAL A 63 9.71 -15.48 15.62
CA VAL A 63 10.74 -14.75 14.89
C VAL A 63 12.10 -15.38 15.17
N ARG A 64 12.85 -15.68 14.11
CA ARG A 64 14.22 -16.19 14.19
C ARG A 64 15.16 -15.23 13.44
N ILE A 65 16.22 -14.81 14.12
CA ILE A 65 17.30 -14.06 13.51
C ILE A 65 18.31 -15.04 12.93
N LEU A 66 18.61 -14.90 11.63
CA LEU A 66 19.66 -15.66 10.97
C LEU A 66 21.00 -15.02 11.29
N SER A 67 21.88 -15.74 11.96
CA SER A 67 23.14 -15.22 12.51
C SER A 67 24.14 -14.73 11.45
N SER A 68 24.06 -15.30 10.26
CA SER A 68 24.91 -14.98 9.10
C SER A 68 24.24 -14.01 8.11
N ALA A 69 22.97 -13.63 8.34
CA ALA A 69 22.21 -12.83 7.39
C ALA A 69 22.67 -11.36 7.39
N VAL A 70 22.61 -10.76 6.20
CA VAL A 70 22.79 -9.34 5.96
C VAL A 70 21.73 -8.95 4.93
N TYR A 71 20.85 -8.01 5.24
CA TYR A 71 19.68 -7.68 4.41
C TYR A 71 20.03 -7.34 2.94
N ASN A 72 21.21 -6.80 2.66
CA ASN A 72 21.70 -6.45 1.31
C ASN A 72 22.74 -7.43 0.75
N GLY A 73 22.89 -8.60 1.35
CA GLY A 73 23.86 -9.63 0.92
C GLY A 73 23.35 -11.02 1.28
N MET A 74 22.18 -11.37 0.76
CA MET A 74 21.40 -12.56 1.15
C MET A 74 22.15 -13.89 0.94
N GLU A 75 23.09 -13.97 0.00
CA GLU A 75 23.88 -15.21 -0.22
C GLU A 75 24.66 -15.64 1.02
N LYS A 76 25.00 -14.71 1.92
CA LYS A 76 25.75 -15.06 3.16
C LYS A 76 24.95 -15.94 4.11
N GLU A 77 23.62 -15.85 4.07
CA GLU A 77 22.75 -16.64 4.93
C GLU A 77 22.48 -18.07 4.40
N LEU A 78 22.81 -18.36 3.12
CA LEU A 78 22.49 -19.64 2.47
C LEU A 78 22.91 -20.88 3.27
N PRO A 79 24.13 -20.98 3.86
CA PRO A 79 24.50 -22.16 4.61
C PRO A 79 23.58 -22.44 5.82
N GLU A 80 23.23 -21.39 6.57
CA GLU A 80 22.33 -21.48 7.72
C GLU A 80 20.88 -21.78 7.27
N LEU A 81 20.40 -21.04 6.25
CA LEU A 81 19.06 -21.16 5.73
C LEU A 81 18.80 -22.54 5.11
N LEU A 82 19.70 -23.06 4.28
CA LEU A 82 19.55 -24.37 3.66
C LEU A 82 19.56 -25.49 4.70
N SER A 83 20.38 -25.39 5.77
CA SER A 83 20.33 -26.31 6.89
C SER A 83 18.95 -26.29 7.56
N LEU A 84 18.43 -25.10 7.87
CA LEU A 84 17.10 -24.94 8.47
C LEU A 84 15.98 -25.54 7.61
N LEU A 85 15.98 -25.25 6.31
CA LEU A 85 14.95 -25.74 5.37
C LEU A 85 15.01 -27.25 5.16
N SER A 86 16.17 -27.87 5.37
CA SER A 86 16.36 -29.33 5.23
C SER A 86 15.88 -30.12 6.44
N GLU A 87 15.69 -29.50 7.61
CA GLU A 87 15.29 -30.17 8.85
C GLU A 87 13.84 -30.66 8.83
N ALA A 88 12.93 -29.94 8.15
CA ALA A 88 11.51 -30.29 8.06
C ALA A 88 10.89 -29.82 6.74
N PRO A 89 9.83 -30.51 6.25
CA PRO A 89 9.07 -30.02 5.10
C PRO A 89 8.57 -28.61 5.34
N SER A 90 8.97 -27.67 4.50
CA SER A 90 8.68 -26.25 4.62
C SER A 90 8.42 -25.60 3.27
N LEU A 91 7.96 -24.35 3.29
CA LEU A 91 7.88 -23.44 2.17
C LEU A 91 8.61 -22.15 2.57
N LEU A 92 9.40 -21.58 1.68
CA LEU A 92 10.02 -20.29 1.89
C LEU A 92 9.26 -19.21 1.11
N PHE A 93 8.70 -18.24 1.82
CA PHE A 93 8.19 -16.97 1.25
C PHE A 93 9.26 -15.90 1.42
N VAL A 94 9.64 -15.23 0.33
CA VAL A 94 10.69 -14.19 0.32
C VAL A 94 10.13 -12.86 -0.13
N ASP A 95 10.44 -11.82 0.63
CA ASP A 95 10.14 -10.43 0.32
C ASP A 95 11.37 -9.56 0.61
N SER A 96 12.18 -9.32 -0.41
CA SER A 96 13.40 -8.51 -0.34
C SER A 96 13.81 -8.02 -1.71
N TYR A 97 14.31 -6.79 -1.77
CA TYR A 97 14.90 -6.20 -2.98
C TYR A 97 16.30 -6.73 -3.34
N PHE A 98 16.91 -7.48 -2.43
CA PHE A 98 18.30 -7.94 -2.55
C PHE A 98 18.42 -9.43 -2.93
N VAL A 99 17.31 -10.01 -3.37
CA VAL A 99 17.29 -11.37 -3.91
C VAL A 99 18.09 -11.45 -5.20
N THR A 100 18.88 -12.52 -5.33
CA THR A 100 19.62 -12.84 -6.55
C THR A 100 19.17 -14.16 -7.16
N GLU A 101 19.44 -14.37 -8.44
CA GLU A 101 19.10 -15.63 -9.11
C GLU A 101 19.82 -16.83 -8.46
N PRO A 102 21.14 -16.79 -8.14
CA PRO A 102 21.80 -17.88 -7.44
C PRO A 102 21.19 -18.23 -6.08
N TYR A 103 20.76 -17.20 -5.33
CA TYR A 103 20.07 -17.41 -4.05
C TYR A 103 18.78 -18.22 -4.25
N LEU A 104 17.91 -17.79 -5.16
CA LEU A 104 16.65 -18.48 -5.43
C LEU A 104 16.85 -19.90 -5.97
N GLN A 105 17.85 -20.10 -6.85
CA GLN A 105 18.17 -21.44 -7.36
C GLN A 105 18.61 -22.38 -6.23
N ALA A 106 19.43 -21.90 -5.29
CA ALA A 106 19.91 -22.70 -4.17
C ALA A 106 18.73 -23.14 -3.26
N VAL A 107 17.86 -22.21 -2.85
CA VAL A 107 16.73 -22.53 -1.96
C VAL A 107 15.63 -23.33 -2.66
N SER A 108 15.36 -23.07 -3.94
CA SER A 108 14.40 -23.84 -4.76
C SER A 108 14.82 -25.30 -4.96
N GLY A 109 16.08 -25.63 -4.76
CA GLY A 109 16.58 -27.01 -4.75
C GLY A 109 16.17 -27.80 -3.51
N ILE A 110 15.76 -27.13 -2.43
CA ILE A 110 15.45 -27.74 -1.12
C ILE A 110 13.95 -27.75 -0.84
N CYS A 111 13.25 -26.63 -1.05
CA CYS A 111 11.82 -26.51 -0.77
C CYS A 111 11.11 -25.63 -1.80
N PRO A 112 9.76 -25.66 -1.87
CA PRO A 112 8.99 -24.69 -2.64
C PRO A 112 9.30 -23.24 -2.20
N VAL A 113 9.40 -22.33 -3.18
CA VAL A 113 9.70 -20.92 -2.95
C VAL A 113 8.60 -20.05 -3.54
N ALA A 114 8.07 -19.12 -2.72
CA ALA A 114 7.21 -18.04 -3.16
C ALA A 114 7.98 -16.71 -3.03
N TYR A 115 7.95 -15.89 -4.06
CA TYR A 115 8.64 -14.60 -4.07
C TYR A 115 7.66 -13.45 -4.35
N LEU A 116 7.71 -12.41 -3.52
CA LEU A 116 6.98 -11.18 -3.74
C LEU A 116 7.89 -10.18 -4.45
N ASP A 117 7.54 -9.83 -5.68
CA ASP A 117 8.34 -8.99 -6.57
C ASP A 117 7.68 -7.63 -6.83
N ASP A 118 8.49 -6.58 -6.74
CA ASP A 118 8.13 -5.20 -7.09
C ASP A 118 9.04 -4.65 -8.22
N LEU A 119 10.11 -5.37 -8.61
CA LEU A 119 11.21 -4.77 -9.39
C LEU A 119 11.38 -5.37 -10.79
N GLN A 120 10.89 -6.59 -11.05
CA GLN A 120 11.03 -7.31 -12.32
C GLN A 120 12.48 -7.38 -12.83
N LEU A 121 13.46 -7.64 -11.93
CA LEU A 121 14.88 -7.58 -12.27
C LEU A 121 15.34 -8.72 -13.20
N PHE A 122 14.73 -9.90 -13.08
CA PHE A 122 15.03 -11.08 -13.88
C PHE A 122 13.84 -12.07 -13.86
N ASP A 123 13.94 -13.13 -14.66
CA ASP A 123 12.94 -14.22 -14.67
C ASP A 123 13.21 -15.18 -13.51
N TYR A 124 12.36 -15.10 -12.46
CA TYR A 124 12.57 -15.74 -11.17
C TYR A 124 12.31 -17.26 -11.22
N PRO A 125 13.31 -18.10 -10.87
CA PRO A 125 13.17 -19.57 -10.89
C PRO A 125 12.53 -20.11 -9.59
N VAL A 126 11.27 -19.74 -9.35
CA VAL A 126 10.52 -20.07 -8.12
C VAL A 126 9.19 -20.75 -8.43
N ASP A 127 8.55 -21.33 -7.41
CA ASP A 127 7.27 -22.02 -7.59
C ASP A 127 6.11 -21.02 -7.71
N LEU A 128 6.18 -19.89 -7.02
CA LEU A 128 5.15 -18.85 -7.04
C LEU A 128 5.78 -17.45 -7.07
N VAL A 129 5.39 -16.62 -8.03
CA VAL A 129 5.66 -15.17 -8.02
C VAL A 129 4.38 -14.41 -7.70
N ILE A 130 4.47 -13.44 -6.81
CA ILE A 130 3.40 -12.49 -6.51
C ILE A 130 3.89 -11.09 -6.92
N ASN A 131 3.13 -10.42 -7.79
CA ASN A 131 3.34 -9.02 -8.12
C ASN A 131 1.99 -8.32 -8.12
N TYR A 132 1.79 -7.37 -7.18
CA TYR A 132 0.52 -6.67 -7.00
C TYR A 132 0.50 -5.27 -7.62
N ASP A 133 1.35 -5.02 -8.60
CA ASP A 133 1.30 -3.78 -9.37
C ASP A 133 -0.10 -3.54 -9.95
N ILE A 134 -0.40 -2.27 -10.18
CA ILE A 134 -1.58 -1.88 -10.94
C ILE A 134 -1.26 -2.07 -12.42
N ILE A 135 -1.62 -3.24 -12.94
CA ILE A 135 -1.30 -3.66 -14.30
C ILE A 135 -2.46 -3.32 -15.23
N PRO A 136 -2.29 -2.39 -16.19
CA PRO A 136 -3.27 -2.20 -17.28
C PRO A 136 -3.45 -3.50 -18.09
N GLU A 137 -4.66 -3.74 -18.60
CA GLU A 137 -4.99 -4.98 -19.30
C GLU A 137 -4.06 -5.27 -20.50
N ASP A 138 -3.68 -4.25 -21.23
CA ASP A 138 -2.75 -4.33 -22.39
C ASP A 138 -1.32 -4.66 -21.98
N MET A 139 -0.93 -4.40 -20.73
CA MET A 139 0.40 -4.71 -20.19
C MET A 139 0.50 -6.11 -19.57
N LEU A 140 -0.62 -6.76 -19.26
CA LEU A 140 -0.63 -8.09 -18.62
C LEU A 140 0.21 -9.14 -19.37
N PRO A 141 0.17 -9.24 -20.73
CA PRO A 141 1.03 -10.20 -21.45
C PRO A 141 2.53 -9.97 -21.23
N SER A 142 2.97 -8.71 -21.07
CA SER A 142 4.39 -8.42 -20.83
C SER A 142 4.81 -8.84 -19.41
N TYR A 143 3.95 -8.65 -18.41
CA TYR A 143 4.19 -9.16 -17.05
C TYR A 143 4.25 -10.69 -17.02
N GLN A 144 3.34 -11.37 -17.69
CA GLN A 144 3.39 -12.83 -17.81
C GLN A 144 4.68 -13.32 -18.52
N ALA A 145 5.13 -12.57 -19.53
CA ALA A 145 6.37 -12.88 -20.22
C ALA A 145 7.64 -12.66 -19.37
N ALA A 146 7.60 -11.79 -18.36
CA ALA A 146 8.71 -11.55 -17.43
C ALA A 146 8.92 -12.71 -16.43
N TYR A 147 7.90 -13.55 -16.19
CA TYR A 147 7.91 -14.61 -15.16
C TYR A 147 7.75 -16.01 -15.75
N LYS A 148 8.40 -16.34 -16.87
CA LYS A 148 8.24 -17.64 -17.57
C LYS A 148 8.77 -18.83 -16.79
N ARG A 149 9.74 -18.62 -15.90
CA ARG A 149 10.35 -19.68 -15.08
C ARG A 149 9.59 -19.93 -13.78
N ALA A 150 8.66 -19.04 -13.42
CA ALA A 150 7.81 -19.25 -12.27
C ALA A 150 6.77 -20.35 -12.53
N GLY A 151 6.56 -21.24 -11.55
CA GLY A 151 5.55 -22.28 -11.65
C GLY A 151 4.14 -21.74 -11.72
N GLN A 152 3.86 -20.68 -10.94
CA GLN A 152 2.60 -19.95 -10.90
C GLN A 152 2.86 -18.46 -10.72
N THR A 153 1.96 -17.61 -11.22
CA THR A 153 2.02 -16.15 -11.02
C THR A 153 0.70 -15.60 -10.50
N LEU A 154 0.77 -14.73 -9.50
CA LEU A 154 -0.34 -13.91 -9.00
C LEU A 154 -0.06 -12.46 -9.40
N LEU A 155 -0.73 -11.96 -10.43
CA LEU A 155 -0.44 -10.66 -11.01
C LEU A 155 -1.62 -9.70 -10.83
N GLY A 156 -1.30 -8.47 -10.45
CA GLY A 156 -2.24 -7.36 -10.40
C GLY A 156 -2.73 -6.99 -9.01
N ALA A 157 -3.35 -5.82 -8.92
CA ALA A 157 -3.73 -5.14 -7.69
C ALA A 157 -4.71 -5.93 -6.78
N SER A 158 -5.43 -6.93 -7.32
CA SER A 158 -6.27 -7.81 -6.52
C SER A 158 -5.51 -8.65 -5.49
N TYR A 159 -4.18 -8.74 -5.62
CA TYR A 159 -3.28 -9.42 -4.69
C TYR A 159 -2.59 -8.46 -3.71
N THR A 160 -2.98 -7.19 -3.64
CA THR A 160 -2.41 -6.24 -2.69
C THR A 160 -2.56 -6.74 -1.25
N PRO A 161 -1.44 -6.92 -0.50
CA PRO A 161 -1.46 -7.49 0.85
C PRO A 161 -1.79 -6.42 1.89
N LEU A 162 -3.07 -6.16 2.12
CA LEU A 162 -3.55 -5.23 3.12
C LEU A 162 -3.86 -5.91 4.45
N ARG A 163 -3.75 -5.12 5.54
CA ARG A 163 -4.13 -5.52 6.89
C ARG A 163 -5.61 -5.92 6.96
N ARG A 164 -5.94 -6.83 7.87
CA ARG A 164 -7.29 -7.40 8.02
C ARG A 164 -8.40 -6.37 8.19
N GLN A 165 -8.13 -5.23 8.83
CA GLN A 165 -9.11 -4.15 9.00
C GLN A 165 -9.69 -3.62 7.69
N PHE A 166 -8.96 -3.73 6.57
CA PHE A 166 -9.42 -3.33 5.23
C PHE A 166 -10.29 -4.38 4.52
N GLN A 167 -10.52 -5.54 5.13
CA GLN A 167 -11.46 -6.56 4.66
C GLN A 167 -12.85 -6.27 5.22
N MET A 168 -13.44 -5.17 4.81
CA MET A 168 -14.74 -4.71 5.31
C MET A 168 -15.74 -4.55 4.17
N GLU A 169 -17.03 -4.43 4.52
CA GLU A 169 -18.04 -4.03 3.56
C GLU A 169 -17.87 -2.56 3.19
N VAL A 170 -18.04 -2.26 1.91
CA VAL A 170 -17.94 -0.89 1.40
C VAL A 170 -19.05 -0.02 2.00
N PRO A 171 -18.71 1.13 2.58
CA PRO A 171 -19.72 2.01 3.19
C PRO A 171 -20.70 2.55 2.14
N ALA A 172 -21.94 2.80 2.55
CA ALA A 172 -22.93 3.44 1.69
C ALA A 172 -22.52 4.89 1.36
N VAL A 173 -22.59 5.27 0.09
CA VAL A 173 -22.32 6.67 -0.32
C VAL A 173 -23.42 7.57 0.20
N ARG A 174 -23.09 8.55 1.03
CA ARG A 174 -24.03 9.54 1.58
C ARG A 174 -24.53 10.50 0.49
N PRO A 175 -25.72 11.08 0.64
CA PRO A 175 -26.26 12.06 -0.32
C PRO A 175 -25.36 13.30 -0.47
N SER A 176 -24.86 13.84 0.63
CA SER A 176 -23.95 14.99 0.69
C SER A 176 -22.59 14.60 1.24
N VAL A 177 -21.57 15.36 0.88
CA VAL A 177 -20.23 15.25 1.46
C VAL A 177 -20.21 16.00 2.78
N LYS A 178 -19.84 15.30 3.85
CA LYS A 178 -19.72 15.88 5.19
C LYS A 178 -18.33 15.72 5.78
N ASP A 179 -17.63 14.63 5.42
CA ASP A 179 -16.35 14.28 6.00
C ASP A 179 -15.32 14.08 4.89
N ILE A 180 -14.21 14.81 4.92
CA ILE A 180 -13.10 14.70 3.97
C ILE A 180 -11.84 14.34 4.74
N LEU A 181 -11.19 13.22 4.37
CA LEU A 181 -9.91 12.82 4.91
C LEU A 181 -8.77 13.50 4.15
N ILE A 182 -7.80 14.05 4.88
CA ILE A 182 -6.55 14.59 4.34
C ILE A 182 -5.39 13.80 4.97
N THR A 183 -4.52 13.24 4.13
CA THR A 183 -3.32 12.54 4.58
C THR A 183 -2.12 12.87 3.71
N THR A 184 -1.02 13.26 4.36
CA THR A 184 0.28 13.54 3.73
C THR A 184 1.28 12.40 3.92
N GLY A 185 0.85 11.30 4.56
CA GLY A 185 1.73 10.23 4.97
C GLY A 185 2.52 10.56 6.24
N GLY A 186 3.80 10.19 6.28
CA GLY A 186 4.65 10.37 7.48
C GLY A 186 5.07 11.81 7.75
N SER A 187 5.14 12.66 6.72
CA SER A 187 5.63 14.05 6.78
C SER A 187 4.83 14.97 5.87
N ASP A 188 5.00 16.28 6.02
CA ASP A 188 4.39 17.31 5.16
C ASP A 188 5.41 18.41 4.82
N PRO A 189 6.46 18.10 4.04
CA PRO A 189 7.57 19.01 3.80
C PRO A 189 7.20 20.24 2.95
N TYR A 190 6.00 20.24 2.35
CA TYR A 190 5.49 21.35 1.55
C TYR A 190 4.37 22.13 2.25
N HIS A 191 4.13 21.90 3.55
CA HIS A 191 3.06 22.53 4.32
C HIS A 191 1.70 22.41 3.63
N PHE A 192 1.48 21.25 2.97
CA PHE A 192 0.31 21.03 2.13
C PHE A 192 -1.00 21.17 2.91
N CYS A 193 -1.06 20.62 4.14
CA CYS A 193 -2.25 20.71 4.98
C CYS A 193 -2.63 22.15 5.27
N LEU A 194 -1.69 23.02 5.66
CA LEU A 194 -1.94 24.43 5.97
C LEU A 194 -2.40 25.20 4.74
N ASN A 195 -1.72 25.00 3.60
CA ASN A 195 -2.07 25.64 2.34
C ASN A 195 -3.44 25.19 1.83
N LEU A 196 -3.78 23.89 2.01
CA LEU A 196 -5.08 23.36 1.63
C LEU A 196 -6.21 23.93 2.50
N LEU A 197 -6.00 24.09 3.81
CA LEU A 197 -6.96 24.73 4.71
C LEU A 197 -7.27 26.15 4.27
N SER A 198 -6.25 26.96 3.97
CA SER A 198 -6.41 28.32 3.44
C SER A 198 -7.18 28.32 2.11
N CYS A 199 -6.82 27.43 1.18
CA CYS A 199 -7.50 27.28 -0.09
C CYS A 199 -8.98 26.88 0.07
N PHE A 200 -9.30 26.02 1.02
CA PHE A 200 -10.68 25.59 1.31
C PHE A 200 -11.50 26.75 1.88
N GLN A 201 -10.95 27.55 2.80
CA GLN A 201 -11.62 28.73 3.33
C GLN A 201 -11.95 29.75 2.23
N GLU A 202 -11.07 29.93 1.27
CA GLU A 202 -11.28 30.85 0.15
C GLU A 202 -12.26 30.33 -0.91
N ARG A 203 -12.12 29.05 -1.31
CA ARG A 203 -12.78 28.49 -2.50
C ARG A 203 -13.97 27.57 -2.19
N LEU A 204 -14.01 26.99 -1.01
CA LEU A 204 -15.02 26.01 -0.57
C LEU A 204 -15.78 26.48 0.68
N SER A 205 -15.85 27.79 0.91
CA SER A 205 -16.50 28.37 2.07
C SER A 205 -17.95 27.92 2.26
N ALA A 206 -18.69 27.72 1.17
CA ALA A 206 -20.06 27.21 1.22
C ALA A 206 -20.14 25.78 1.76
N LEU A 207 -19.17 24.92 1.40
CA LEU A 207 -19.09 23.55 1.91
C LEU A 207 -18.69 23.51 3.38
N ILE A 208 -17.72 24.34 3.77
CA ILE A 208 -17.27 24.46 5.17
C ILE A 208 -18.39 24.99 6.08
N ALA A 209 -19.28 25.85 5.56
CA ALA A 209 -20.40 26.41 6.30
C ALA A 209 -21.58 25.43 6.49
N GLU A 210 -21.55 24.27 5.82
CA GLU A 210 -22.59 23.26 6.00
C GLU A 210 -22.56 22.68 7.43
N PRO A 211 -23.72 22.50 8.06
CA PRO A 211 -23.80 21.83 9.35
C PRO A 211 -23.18 20.43 9.30
N ASP A 212 -22.43 20.07 10.32
CA ASP A 212 -21.76 18.75 10.44
C ASP A 212 -20.72 18.46 9.34
N PHE A 213 -20.12 19.50 8.74
CA PHE A 213 -18.96 19.32 7.85
C PHE A 213 -17.66 19.22 8.67
N HIS A 214 -16.79 18.25 8.33
CA HIS A 214 -15.51 18.09 8.97
C HIS A 214 -14.39 17.79 7.97
N LEU A 215 -13.21 18.35 8.24
CA LEU A 215 -11.94 17.98 7.64
C LEU A 215 -11.16 17.14 8.65
N HIS A 216 -10.93 15.88 8.32
CA HIS A 216 -10.15 14.95 9.12
C HIS A 216 -8.70 14.96 8.62
N VAL A 217 -7.78 15.55 9.37
CA VAL A 217 -6.35 15.59 9.02
C VAL A 217 -5.61 14.52 9.80
N LEU A 218 -5.02 13.58 9.08
CA LEU A 218 -4.12 12.58 9.65
C LEU A 218 -2.70 13.16 9.73
N ILE A 219 -2.23 13.38 10.95
CA ILE A 219 -0.91 13.96 11.21
C ILE A 219 0.11 12.83 11.30
N GLY A 220 1.09 12.83 10.36
CA GLY A 220 2.23 11.93 10.41
C GLY A 220 3.21 12.28 11.52
N SER A 221 3.99 11.31 11.97
CA SER A 221 4.93 11.46 13.09
C SER A 221 6.05 12.48 12.83
N LEU A 222 6.36 12.75 11.55
CA LEU A 222 7.39 13.70 11.11
C LEU A 222 6.80 15.01 10.56
N ASN A 223 5.53 15.31 10.85
CA ASN A 223 4.89 16.54 10.41
C ASN A 223 5.33 17.72 11.31
N GLU A 224 6.06 18.67 10.74
CA GLU A 224 6.60 19.83 11.46
C GLU A 224 5.52 20.87 11.80
N ASP A 225 4.39 20.89 11.09
CA ASP A 225 3.28 21.82 11.30
C ASP A 225 2.31 21.37 12.40
N LYS A 226 2.56 20.24 13.04
CA LYS A 226 1.67 19.62 14.03
C LYS A 226 1.15 20.64 15.05
N ARG A 227 2.05 21.46 15.64
CA ARG A 227 1.67 22.45 16.66
C ARG A 227 0.71 23.49 16.09
N LEU A 228 0.99 24.03 14.90
CA LEU A 228 0.14 25.02 14.26
C LEU A 228 -1.22 24.43 13.86
N LEU A 229 -1.25 23.19 13.38
CA LEU A 229 -2.51 22.48 13.09
C LEU A 229 -3.36 22.29 14.34
N MET A 230 -2.73 22.01 15.51
CA MET A 230 -3.43 21.91 16.79
C MET A 230 -4.04 23.25 17.22
N GLU A 231 -3.28 24.35 17.11
CA GLU A 231 -3.77 25.71 17.39
C GLU A 231 -4.96 26.05 16.47
N LEU A 232 -4.88 25.76 15.16
CA LEU A 232 -5.98 25.98 14.22
C LEU A 232 -7.22 25.13 14.52
N ALA A 233 -7.06 23.91 15.02
CA ALA A 233 -8.19 23.05 15.35
C ALA A 233 -8.98 23.55 16.57
N GLU A 234 -8.39 24.35 17.46
CA GLU A 234 -9.10 25.04 18.54
C GLU A 234 -9.99 26.18 18.00
N GLU A 235 -9.57 26.83 16.91
CA GLU A 235 -10.28 27.94 16.28
C GLU A 235 -11.31 27.50 15.24
N LEU A 236 -11.08 26.34 14.57
CA LEU A 236 -11.87 25.84 13.45
C LEU A 236 -12.63 24.56 13.84
N PRO A 237 -13.90 24.65 14.29
CA PRO A 237 -14.65 23.50 14.79
C PRO A 237 -14.82 22.35 13.78
N PHE A 238 -14.73 22.64 12.48
CA PHE A 238 -14.79 21.65 11.42
C PHE A 238 -13.47 20.87 11.22
N LEU A 239 -12.35 21.33 11.79
CA LEU A 239 -11.07 20.65 11.69
C LEU A 239 -10.92 19.59 12.79
N LYS A 240 -10.70 18.33 12.38
CA LYS A 240 -10.51 17.18 13.26
C LYS A 240 -9.14 16.60 13.00
N LEU A 241 -8.28 16.58 14.02
CA LEU A 241 -6.94 16.04 13.92
C LEU A 241 -6.89 14.60 14.43
N HIS A 242 -6.15 13.75 13.73
CA HIS A 242 -5.97 12.34 14.06
C HIS A 242 -4.49 11.99 14.11
N GLU A 243 -4.07 11.30 15.16
CA GLU A 243 -2.72 10.80 15.36
C GLU A 243 -2.77 9.35 15.82
N ASN A 244 -1.76 8.57 15.45
CA ASN A 244 -1.60 7.19 15.92
C ASN A 244 -2.90 6.35 15.78
N VAL A 245 -3.59 6.51 14.65
CA VAL A 245 -4.87 5.82 14.40
C VAL A 245 -4.62 4.33 14.26
N THR A 246 -5.21 3.55 15.16
CA THR A 246 -5.10 2.08 15.15
C THR A 246 -6.04 1.44 14.14
N ASP A 247 -7.28 1.94 14.04
CA ASP A 247 -8.27 1.49 13.06
C ASP A 247 -8.42 2.52 11.93
N MET A 248 -7.47 2.47 10.98
CA MET A 248 -7.46 3.34 9.82
C MET A 248 -8.64 3.07 8.88
N ALA A 249 -9.08 1.82 8.78
CA ALA A 249 -10.21 1.46 7.92
C ALA A 249 -11.51 2.09 8.42
N ALA A 250 -11.75 2.11 9.73
CA ALA A 250 -12.92 2.76 10.32
C ALA A 250 -12.88 4.28 10.10
N LEU A 251 -11.71 4.93 10.27
CA LEU A 251 -11.57 6.36 9.98
C LEU A 251 -11.86 6.66 8.51
N MET A 252 -11.27 5.91 7.59
CA MET A 252 -11.52 6.06 6.15
C MET A 252 -13.00 5.86 5.82
N ALA A 253 -13.63 4.81 6.36
CA ALA A 253 -15.04 4.49 6.11
C ALA A 253 -16.01 5.53 6.65
N SER A 254 -15.60 6.35 7.63
CA SER A 254 -16.39 7.48 8.14
C SER A 254 -16.36 8.71 7.23
N CYS A 255 -15.46 8.76 6.24
CA CYS A 255 -15.30 9.88 5.32
C CYS A 255 -16.01 9.64 3.99
N ASP A 256 -16.34 10.72 3.27
CA ASP A 256 -16.98 10.70 1.95
C ASP A 256 -15.99 10.85 0.80
N LEU A 257 -14.90 11.55 1.06
CA LEU A 257 -13.81 11.83 0.11
C LEU A 257 -12.46 11.72 0.82
N ALA A 258 -11.41 11.51 0.06
CA ALA A 258 -10.05 11.59 0.56
C ALA A 258 -9.13 12.39 -0.36
N ILE A 259 -8.18 13.09 0.24
CA ILE A 259 -7.06 13.80 -0.41
C ILE A 259 -5.80 13.17 0.17
N SER A 260 -5.02 12.49 -0.66
CA SER A 260 -3.92 11.67 -0.17
C SER A 260 -2.62 11.90 -0.94
N ALA A 261 -1.53 12.07 -0.22
CA ALA A 261 -0.22 11.81 -0.81
C ALA A 261 -0.17 10.37 -1.31
N ALA A 262 0.54 10.16 -2.42
CA ALA A 262 0.68 8.84 -2.98
C ALA A 262 1.59 7.94 -2.13
N GLY A 263 1.16 6.70 -1.97
CA GLY A 263 1.81 5.68 -1.16
C GLY A 263 0.88 4.51 -0.94
N THR A 264 1.18 3.66 0.03
CA THR A 264 0.35 2.49 0.38
C THR A 264 -1.08 2.87 0.78
N THR A 265 -1.30 4.09 1.26
CA THR A 265 -2.63 4.63 1.61
C THR A 265 -3.60 4.62 0.42
N LEU A 266 -3.13 4.79 -0.82
CA LEU A 266 -4.01 4.73 -2.00
C LEU A 266 -4.64 3.33 -2.17
N TYR A 267 -3.88 2.28 -1.86
CA TYR A 267 -4.40 0.90 -1.89
C TYR A 267 -5.44 0.67 -0.78
N GLU A 268 -5.20 1.23 0.39
CA GLU A 268 -6.13 1.19 1.54
C GLU A 268 -7.44 1.93 1.21
N LEU A 269 -7.37 3.13 0.63
CA LEU A 269 -8.53 3.91 0.17
C LEU A 269 -9.35 3.15 -0.88
N CYS A 270 -8.69 2.46 -1.81
CA CYS A 270 -9.37 1.61 -2.78
C CYS A 270 -10.13 0.46 -2.10
N ALA A 271 -9.50 -0.21 -1.13
CA ALA A 271 -10.13 -1.32 -0.42
C ALA A 271 -11.38 -0.89 0.35
N VAL A 272 -11.33 0.26 1.02
CA VAL A 272 -12.50 0.85 1.69
C VAL A 272 -13.51 1.42 0.68
N GLY A 273 -13.07 1.82 -0.51
CA GLY A 273 -13.91 2.39 -1.54
C GLY A 273 -14.26 3.86 -1.30
N ILE A 274 -13.34 4.64 -0.76
CA ILE A 274 -13.55 6.08 -0.54
C ILE A 274 -13.00 6.87 -1.74
N PRO A 275 -13.86 7.57 -2.50
CA PRO A 275 -13.42 8.36 -3.64
C PRO A 275 -12.30 9.33 -3.24
N ALA A 276 -11.18 9.27 -3.95
CA ALA A 276 -9.98 9.99 -3.56
C ALA A 276 -9.35 10.75 -4.73
N VAL A 277 -8.51 11.73 -4.40
CA VAL A 277 -7.56 12.37 -5.31
C VAL A 277 -6.15 12.22 -4.71
N SER A 278 -5.18 11.88 -5.56
CA SER A 278 -3.79 11.74 -5.15
C SER A 278 -2.91 12.89 -5.64
N TYR A 279 -1.83 13.12 -4.92
CA TYR A 279 -0.72 14.00 -5.31
C TYR A 279 0.61 13.36 -4.91
N SER A 280 1.73 13.87 -5.45
CA SER A 280 3.07 13.40 -5.09
C SER A 280 3.98 14.55 -4.66
N PHE A 281 5.02 14.20 -3.90
CA PHE A 281 6.13 15.08 -3.53
C PHE A 281 7.47 14.33 -3.43
N ALA A 282 7.51 13.09 -3.85
CA ALA A 282 8.71 12.25 -3.87
C ALA A 282 8.71 11.31 -5.09
N ASP A 283 9.90 10.93 -5.56
CA ASP A 283 10.05 10.15 -6.80
C ASP A 283 9.37 8.78 -6.72
N ASN A 284 9.46 8.13 -5.58
CA ASN A 284 8.85 6.81 -5.35
C ASN A 284 7.30 6.84 -5.30
N GLN A 285 6.69 8.03 -5.22
CA GLN A 285 5.25 8.21 -5.22
C GLN A 285 4.65 8.35 -6.63
N LEU A 286 5.46 8.85 -7.58
CA LEU A 286 4.98 9.16 -8.92
C LEU A 286 4.49 7.93 -9.70
N PRO A 287 5.21 6.78 -9.72
CA PRO A 287 4.74 5.60 -10.46
C PRO A 287 3.37 5.11 -10.01
N SER A 288 3.13 5.02 -8.70
CA SER A 288 1.84 4.57 -8.16
C SER A 288 0.72 5.57 -8.46
N SER A 289 0.96 6.90 -8.32
CA SER A 289 -0.02 7.93 -8.68
C SER A 289 -0.49 7.81 -10.12
N LEU A 290 0.46 7.68 -11.04
CA LEU A 290 0.17 7.55 -12.46
C LEU A 290 -0.54 6.22 -12.78
N ALA A 291 -0.15 5.13 -12.12
CA ALA A 291 -0.80 3.83 -12.32
C ALA A 291 -2.28 3.87 -11.90
N PHE A 292 -2.61 4.43 -10.73
CA PHE A 292 -4.00 4.62 -10.29
C PHE A 292 -4.81 5.54 -11.22
N ALA A 293 -4.20 6.62 -11.71
CA ALA A 293 -4.84 7.55 -12.63
C ALA A 293 -5.10 6.89 -14.01
N ASN A 294 -4.13 6.16 -14.55
CA ASN A 294 -4.22 5.50 -15.84
C ASN A 294 -5.35 4.45 -15.91
N VAL A 295 -5.59 3.73 -14.81
CA VAL A 295 -6.73 2.79 -14.75
C VAL A 295 -8.05 3.47 -14.33
N GLY A 296 -8.05 4.78 -14.15
CA GLY A 296 -9.24 5.58 -13.81
C GLY A 296 -9.78 5.33 -12.39
N ALA A 297 -8.94 4.83 -11.47
CA ALA A 297 -9.36 4.54 -10.10
C ALA A 297 -9.23 5.78 -9.19
N ILE A 298 -8.08 6.44 -9.20
CA ILE A 298 -7.81 7.64 -8.39
C ILE A 298 -7.17 8.71 -9.29
N PRO A 299 -7.80 9.85 -9.52
CA PRO A 299 -7.22 10.94 -10.30
C PRO A 299 -5.96 11.49 -9.60
N TYR A 300 -5.01 11.93 -10.41
CA TYR A 300 -3.75 12.50 -9.97
C TYR A 300 -3.76 14.03 -10.12
N ALA A 301 -3.61 14.77 -9.01
CA ALA A 301 -3.63 16.23 -8.98
C ALA A 301 -2.29 16.88 -9.36
N GLY A 302 -1.19 16.12 -9.32
CA GLY A 302 0.13 16.62 -9.71
C GLY A 302 1.21 16.45 -8.64
N ASP A 303 2.41 16.98 -8.96
CA ASP A 303 3.60 16.92 -8.11
C ASP A 303 3.87 18.28 -7.46
N LEU A 304 4.01 18.31 -6.12
CA LEU A 304 4.26 19.54 -5.36
C LEU A 304 5.62 20.17 -5.65
N ARG A 305 6.59 19.42 -6.19
CA ARG A 305 7.97 19.84 -6.43
C ARG A 305 8.15 20.66 -7.69
N MET A 306 7.18 20.66 -8.60
CA MET A 306 7.33 21.33 -9.89
C MET A 306 7.10 22.84 -9.76
N ASP A 307 8.04 23.63 -10.29
CA ASP A 307 7.94 25.09 -10.30
C ASP A 307 6.90 25.58 -11.31
N THR A 308 6.07 26.53 -10.87
CA THR A 308 5.03 27.16 -11.69
C THR A 308 5.56 28.06 -12.81
N GLU A 309 6.83 28.47 -12.75
CA GLU A 309 7.43 29.40 -13.73
C GLU A 309 7.70 28.79 -15.11
N SER A 310 7.71 27.46 -15.22
CA SER A 310 8.00 26.78 -16.49
C SER A 310 6.77 26.32 -17.28
N CYS A 311 5.56 26.57 -16.81
CA CYS A 311 4.34 26.10 -17.47
C CYS A 311 3.31 27.18 -17.71
N SER A 312 3.26 27.68 -18.95
CA SER A 312 2.26 28.62 -19.46
C SER A 312 0.94 27.96 -19.90
N ILE A 313 0.70 26.72 -19.49
CA ILE A 313 -0.51 25.96 -19.84
C ILE A 313 -1.26 25.64 -18.55
N VAL A 314 -2.42 26.27 -18.36
CA VAL A 314 -3.41 25.84 -17.36
C VAL A 314 -3.89 24.45 -17.81
N PRO A 315 -3.65 23.38 -17.05
CA PRO A 315 -4.10 22.08 -17.47
C PRO A 315 -5.62 22.03 -17.37
N SER A 316 -6.29 21.91 -18.50
CA SER A 316 -7.65 21.40 -18.47
C SER A 316 -7.55 19.91 -18.10
N LEU A 317 -8.22 19.51 -17.02
CA LEU A 317 -8.50 18.09 -16.78
C LEU A 317 -9.16 17.54 -18.04
N ASP A 318 -8.42 16.74 -18.80
CA ASP A 318 -9.02 16.00 -19.90
C ASP A 318 -10.05 15.01 -19.34
N SER A 319 -10.90 14.49 -20.19
CA SER A 319 -11.96 13.53 -19.82
C SER A 319 -11.41 12.22 -19.22
N LYS A 320 -10.08 12.06 -19.11
CA LYS A 320 -9.37 10.92 -18.54
C LYS A 320 -8.70 11.22 -17.20
N GLY A 321 -8.79 12.45 -16.69
CA GLY A 321 -8.19 12.83 -15.39
C GLY A 321 -6.66 12.94 -15.38
N THR A 322 -6.02 12.98 -16.55
CA THR A 322 -4.55 13.02 -16.71
C THR A 322 -4.01 14.44 -16.88
N GLY A 323 -4.64 15.43 -16.26
CA GLY A 323 -4.13 16.81 -16.25
C GLY A 323 -2.84 16.92 -15.41
N SER A 324 -1.76 17.41 -16.01
CA SER A 324 -0.53 17.70 -15.28
C SER A 324 -0.67 19.04 -14.56
N ALA A 325 -1.12 19.02 -13.31
CA ALA A 325 -1.02 20.19 -12.44
C ALA A 325 0.41 20.22 -11.85
N TYR A 326 1.07 21.37 -11.93
CA TYR A 326 2.47 21.52 -11.52
C TYR A 326 2.57 22.44 -10.32
N GLY A 327 3.36 22.01 -9.31
CA GLY A 327 3.62 22.76 -8.10
C GLY A 327 2.42 22.91 -7.16
N LEU A 328 2.70 23.38 -5.96
CA LEU A 328 1.69 23.50 -4.89
C LEU A 328 0.41 24.25 -5.31
N PRO A 329 0.44 25.42 -5.95
CA PRO A 329 -0.79 26.12 -6.35
C PRO A 329 -1.65 25.34 -7.36
N GLY A 330 -1.02 24.67 -8.31
CA GLY A 330 -1.70 23.85 -9.30
C GLY A 330 -2.37 22.63 -8.67
N VAL A 331 -1.66 21.94 -7.79
CA VAL A 331 -2.17 20.78 -7.05
C VAL A 331 -3.35 21.20 -6.16
N LEU A 332 -3.24 22.31 -5.41
CA LEU A 332 -4.34 22.83 -4.60
C LEU A 332 -5.57 23.16 -5.44
N SER A 333 -5.38 23.76 -6.62
CA SER A 333 -6.48 24.07 -7.54
C SER A 333 -7.17 22.79 -8.06
N ALA A 334 -6.40 21.76 -8.44
CA ALA A 334 -6.92 20.50 -8.89
C ALA A 334 -7.68 19.76 -7.78
N VAL A 335 -7.17 19.78 -6.56
CA VAL A 335 -7.83 19.20 -5.38
C VAL A 335 -9.15 19.90 -5.09
N CYS A 336 -9.17 21.25 -5.08
CA CYS A 336 -10.42 22.00 -4.87
C CYS A 336 -11.45 21.71 -5.97
N HIS A 337 -11.01 21.59 -7.22
CA HIS A 337 -11.89 21.20 -8.33
C HIS A 337 -12.47 19.80 -8.13
N PHE A 338 -11.64 18.81 -7.76
CA PHE A 338 -12.10 17.46 -7.45
C PHE A 338 -13.14 17.46 -6.33
N VAL A 339 -12.89 18.15 -5.23
CA VAL A 339 -13.82 18.22 -4.10
C VAL A 339 -15.15 18.85 -4.52
N THR A 340 -15.10 19.98 -5.29
CA THR A 340 -16.31 20.64 -5.81
C THR A 340 -17.14 19.70 -6.68
N ASP A 341 -16.50 19.04 -7.64
CA ASP A 341 -17.16 18.14 -8.58
C ASP A 341 -17.77 16.91 -7.87
N MET A 342 -17.04 16.32 -6.93
CA MET A 342 -17.51 15.18 -6.16
C MET A 342 -18.60 15.55 -5.14
N SER A 343 -18.52 16.71 -4.51
CA SER A 343 -19.54 17.16 -3.55
C SER A 343 -20.91 17.30 -4.18
N GLY A 344 -20.98 17.82 -5.38
CA GLY A 344 -22.23 18.01 -6.13
C GLY A 344 -22.76 16.74 -6.81
N ASN A 345 -22.03 15.61 -6.83
CA ASN A 345 -22.38 14.50 -7.69
C ASN A 345 -22.26 13.12 -7.02
N MET A 346 -23.34 12.69 -6.36
CA MET A 346 -23.42 11.37 -5.72
C MET A 346 -23.19 10.20 -6.70
N ALA A 347 -23.64 10.33 -7.95
CA ALA A 347 -23.46 9.27 -8.96
C ALA A 347 -21.98 9.08 -9.31
N LYS A 348 -21.20 10.19 -9.44
CA LYS A 348 -19.75 10.11 -9.62
C LYS A 348 -19.06 9.46 -8.41
N ARG A 349 -19.44 9.81 -7.17
CA ARG A 349 -18.89 9.16 -5.99
C ARG A 349 -19.15 7.66 -5.98
N LYS A 350 -20.37 7.22 -6.30
CA LYS A 350 -20.70 5.78 -6.40
C LYS A 350 -19.88 5.08 -7.49
N SER A 351 -19.71 5.71 -8.66
CA SER A 351 -18.90 5.15 -9.74
C SER A 351 -17.43 5.01 -9.34
N ALA A 352 -16.85 6.06 -8.73
CA ALA A 352 -15.48 6.04 -8.23
C ALA A 352 -15.28 4.96 -7.17
N GLN A 353 -16.18 4.88 -6.18
CA GLN A 353 -16.17 3.83 -5.15
C GLN A 353 -16.16 2.43 -5.75
N GLN A 354 -17.03 2.16 -6.73
CA GLN A 354 -17.11 0.86 -7.39
C GLN A 354 -15.84 0.53 -8.17
N SER A 355 -15.25 1.51 -8.89
CA SER A 355 -14.01 1.32 -9.63
C SER A 355 -12.84 1.02 -8.71
N MET A 356 -12.70 1.78 -7.63
CA MET A 356 -11.65 1.59 -6.64
C MET A 356 -11.75 0.23 -5.94
N HIS A 357 -12.92 -0.12 -5.43
CA HIS A 357 -13.12 -1.39 -4.73
C HIS A 357 -13.04 -2.61 -5.66
N ARG A 358 -13.40 -2.48 -6.93
CA ARG A 358 -13.19 -3.53 -7.94
C ARG A 358 -11.71 -3.79 -8.19
N LEU A 359 -10.89 -2.75 -8.18
CA LEU A 359 -9.45 -2.86 -8.37
C LEU A 359 -8.79 -3.53 -7.15
N ILE A 360 -9.17 -3.10 -5.94
CA ILE A 360 -8.60 -3.60 -4.68
C ILE A 360 -9.73 -3.77 -3.66
N ASP A 361 -10.08 -5.01 -3.34
CA ASP A 361 -11.18 -5.36 -2.43
C ASP A 361 -10.76 -5.71 -1.00
N GLY A 362 -9.49 -5.45 -0.64
CA GLY A 362 -8.92 -5.74 0.66
C GLY A 362 -8.60 -7.22 0.92
N LYS A 363 -8.88 -8.14 -0.01
CA LYS A 363 -8.74 -9.59 0.19
C LYS A 363 -7.45 -10.18 -0.41
N GLY A 364 -6.51 -9.34 -0.83
CA GLY A 364 -5.26 -9.78 -1.46
C GLY A 364 -4.45 -10.72 -0.58
N SER A 365 -4.26 -10.39 0.72
CA SER A 365 -3.59 -11.27 1.69
C SER A 365 -4.22 -12.65 1.77
N CYS A 366 -5.56 -12.75 1.73
CA CYS A 366 -6.27 -14.05 1.75
C CYS A 366 -6.05 -14.85 0.47
N ARG A 367 -5.98 -14.18 -0.69
CA ARG A 367 -5.68 -14.84 -1.97
C ARG A 367 -4.25 -15.39 -1.99
N ILE A 368 -3.29 -14.59 -1.52
CA ILE A 368 -1.90 -15.01 -1.38
C ILE A 368 -1.79 -16.19 -0.42
N ALA A 369 -2.41 -16.13 0.77
CA ALA A 369 -2.35 -17.21 1.75
C ALA A 369 -2.89 -18.54 1.20
N ARG A 370 -3.97 -18.53 0.40
CA ARG A 370 -4.47 -19.73 -0.29
C ARG A 370 -3.49 -20.27 -1.32
N ALA A 371 -2.86 -19.40 -2.10
CA ALA A 371 -1.86 -19.84 -3.06
C ALA A 371 -0.62 -20.40 -2.37
N LEU A 372 -0.21 -19.85 -1.21
CA LEU A 372 0.85 -20.42 -0.38
C LEU A 372 0.46 -21.80 0.18
N GLU A 373 -0.80 -21.99 0.58
CA GLU A 373 -1.33 -23.28 0.99
C GLU A 373 -1.22 -24.32 -0.15
N GLU A 374 -1.71 -23.95 -1.33
CA GLU A 374 -1.62 -24.80 -2.53
C GLU A 374 -0.16 -25.12 -2.88
N CYS A 375 0.73 -24.13 -2.88
CA CYS A 375 2.16 -24.31 -3.13
C CYS A 375 2.83 -25.22 -2.09
N ALA A 376 2.42 -25.15 -0.82
CA ALA A 376 2.96 -25.99 0.24
C ALA A 376 2.51 -27.48 0.12
N PHE A 377 1.32 -27.73 -0.42
CA PHE A 377 0.75 -29.09 -0.52
C PHE A 377 1.01 -29.78 -1.87
N HIS A 378 1.09 -29.02 -2.95
CA HIS A 378 1.35 -29.55 -4.28
C HIS A 378 2.83 -29.37 -4.61
N ASN A 379 3.54 -30.47 -4.88
CA ASN A 379 4.82 -30.39 -5.56
C ASN A 379 4.54 -29.94 -7.01
N PHE A 380 4.62 -28.63 -7.29
CA PHE A 380 4.50 -28.08 -8.66
C PHE A 380 5.62 -28.56 -9.61
N ARG A 381 6.63 -29.24 -9.10
CA ARG A 381 7.66 -29.90 -9.89
C ARG A 381 7.31 -31.37 -10.06
N SER A 382 6.46 -31.67 -11.05
CA SER A 382 6.56 -32.96 -11.73
C SER A 382 7.82 -32.94 -12.60
N PRO A 383 8.60 -34.00 -12.62
CA PRO A 383 9.90 -34.07 -13.32
C PRO A 383 9.79 -33.83 -14.81
#